data_7476248c1f838e831c23424a1849bda9
#
_entry.id   7476248c1f838e831c23424a1849bda9
#
_cell.length_a   1.000
_cell.length_b   1.000
_cell.length_c   1.000
_cell.angle_alpha   90.00
_cell.angle_beta   90.00
_cell.angle_gamma   90.00
#
_symmetry.space_group_name_H-M   'P 1'
#
loop_
_entity.id
_entity.type
_entity.pdbx_description
1 polymer ?
#
loop_
_entity_poly.entity_id
_entity_poly.type
_entity_poly.pdbx_seq_one_letter_code
_entity_poly.pdbx_strand_id
1 'polypeptide(L)'
;MKKTLLALAVLAAAGSVNAVEILKSDAGTVDFYGQLRQEFKKEDGKDATLSSGSSRAGFDAKYAINEELNWLGKAELSLNESKATKKEAGDNVGKDVYMRLHFIGISGDFGALTFGKQIQISDDVWGAENSYFFGGDSVLYANDGVHDSMIKYEFDHDAFWVKASFGLDEDNKEEQQTELFAGTAFGDFSVYGGFGATELTSSNVKTEQTYYMLTAAYSIGDLGLGTTYYHNKTEVGSNADVKKDSFVLAADYKVADKTKLYGGYEFIETKNANSDVDNAYAGVEYKFASWGRVYAEANYKKEEGKSSTDNYGIGARVYW
;
A
#
# COMPACT_ATOMS: atom_id res chain seq x y z
N MET A 1 -16.54 14.56 19.43
CA MET A 1 -16.83 14.37 18.01
C MET A 1 -15.68 14.70 17.05
N LYS A 2 -14.48 15.14 17.47
CA LYS A 2 -13.34 15.45 16.56
C LYS A 2 -12.18 14.44 16.62
N LYS A 3 -12.27 13.40 17.46
CA LYS A 3 -11.19 12.42 17.66
C LYS A 3 -11.41 11.08 16.93
N THR A 4 -12.64 10.77 16.55
CA THR A 4 -13.01 9.55 15.82
C THR A 4 -12.55 9.57 14.35
N LEU A 5 -12.32 10.76 13.80
CA LEU A 5 -11.80 10.96 12.44
C LEU A 5 -10.29 10.62 12.27
N LEU A 6 -9.55 10.46 13.38
CA LEU A 6 -8.09 10.25 13.29
C LEU A 6 -7.71 8.80 12.95
N ALA A 7 -8.50 7.82 13.40
CA ALA A 7 -8.25 6.41 13.08
C ALA A 7 -8.65 6.05 11.64
N LEU A 8 -9.71 6.70 11.11
CA LEU A 8 -10.11 6.60 9.70
C LEU A 8 -9.21 7.45 8.77
N ALA A 9 -8.61 8.54 9.29
CA ALA A 9 -7.71 9.40 8.52
C ALA A 9 -6.36 8.73 8.18
N VAL A 10 -5.98 7.64 8.85
CA VAL A 10 -4.79 6.85 8.48
C VAL A 10 -5.03 6.10 7.16
N LEU A 11 -6.26 5.70 6.87
CA LEU A 11 -6.64 5.06 5.61
C LEU A 11 -6.87 6.06 4.46
N ALA A 12 -7.33 7.26 4.77
CA ALA A 12 -7.54 8.32 3.77
C ALA A 12 -6.28 9.16 3.47
N ALA A 13 -5.21 9.04 4.27
CA ALA A 13 -4.00 9.86 4.13
C ALA A 13 -3.04 9.42 3.00
N ALA A 14 -3.41 8.46 2.17
CA ALA A 14 -2.74 8.27 0.88
C ALA A 14 -3.13 9.35 -0.15
N GLY A 15 -4.22 10.10 0.08
CA GLY A 15 -4.57 11.32 -0.63
C GLY A 15 -3.68 12.47 -0.17
N SER A 16 -3.05 13.15 -1.08
CA SER A 16 -2.08 14.24 -0.89
C SER A 16 -2.60 15.31 0.08
N VAL A 17 -2.08 15.33 1.30
CA VAL A 17 -2.35 16.38 2.30
C VAL A 17 -1.93 17.78 1.84
N ASN A 18 -1.24 17.86 0.69
CA ASN A 18 -0.68 19.07 0.10
C ASN A 18 -1.02 19.24 -1.38
N ALA A 19 -2.10 18.60 -1.90
CA ALA A 19 -2.53 18.79 -3.28
C ALA A 19 -2.82 20.28 -3.54
N VAL A 20 -2.36 20.76 -4.67
CA VAL A 20 -2.59 22.14 -5.12
C VAL A 20 -3.78 22.16 -6.07
N GLU A 21 -4.87 22.84 -5.67
CA GLU A 21 -5.99 23.11 -6.58
C GLU A 21 -5.51 23.99 -7.73
N ILE A 22 -5.42 23.39 -8.92
CA ILE A 22 -4.96 24.08 -10.14
C ILE A 22 -6.11 24.59 -11.01
N LEU A 23 -7.29 24.04 -10.83
CA LEU A 23 -8.51 24.49 -11.48
C LEU A 23 -9.67 24.40 -10.48
N LYS A 24 -10.42 25.51 -10.39
CA LYS A 24 -11.68 25.59 -9.67
C LYS A 24 -12.72 26.27 -10.52
N SER A 25 -13.90 25.67 -10.59
CA SER A 25 -15.08 26.25 -11.25
C SER A 25 -16.32 25.90 -10.41
N ASP A 26 -17.46 26.51 -10.76
CA ASP A 26 -18.75 26.16 -10.14
C ASP A 26 -19.13 24.68 -10.40
N ALA A 27 -18.57 24.06 -11.46
CA ALA A 27 -18.83 22.68 -11.80
C ALA A 27 -17.90 21.68 -11.08
N GLY A 28 -16.70 22.08 -10.66
CA GLY A 28 -15.77 21.14 -10.03
C GLY A 28 -14.34 21.64 -9.88
N THR A 29 -13.47 20.73 -9.44
CA THR A 29 -12.05 20.98 -9.15
C THR A 29 -11.13 20.02 -9.89
N VAL A 30 -9.90 20.47 -10.13
CA VAL A 30 -8.78 19.62 -10.50
C VAL A 30 -7.61 19.95 -9.56
N ASP A 31 -7.11 18.96 -8.88
CA ASP A 31 -6.01 19.06 -7.95
C ASP A 31 -4.76 18.40 -8.53
N PHE A 32 -3.62 19.05 -8.43
CA PHE A 32 -2.30 18.49 -8.75
C PHE A 32 -1.61 18.07 -7.46
N TYR A 33 -1.15 16.84 -7.41
CA TYR A 33 -0.47 16.29 -6.25
C TYR A 33 0.77 15.51 -6.66
N GLY A 34 1.65 15.26 -5.69
CA GLY A 34 2.80 14.41 -5.92
C GLY A 34 3.69 14.24 -4.71
N GLN A 35 4.70 13.40 -4.91
CA GLN A 35 5.78 13.22 -3.95
C GLN A 35 7.08 12.89 -4.67
N LEU A 36 8.18 13.41 -4.13
CA LEU A 36 9.52 12.97 -4.48
C LEU A 36 10.15 12.32 -3.25
N ARG A 37 10.81 11.19 -3.48
CA ARG A 37 11.58 10.44 -2.48
C ARG A 37 13.02 10.30 -2.93
N GLN A 38 13.93 10.27 -1.97
CA GLN A 38 15.28 9.77 -2.15
C GLN A 38 15.62 8.87 -0.97
N GLU A 39 16.08 7.67 -1.27
CA GLU A 39 16.24 6.59 -0.30
C GLU A 39 17.60 5.95 -0.48
N PHE A 40 18.45 6.08 0.53
CA PHE A 40 19.68 5.34 0.68
C PHE A 40 19.41 4.06 1.46
N LYS A 41 19.81 2.91 0.91
CA LYS A 41 19.71 1.61 1.58
C LYS A 41 21.04 0.88 1.54
N LYS A 42 21.37 0.22 2.63
CA LYS A 42 22.42 -0.78 2.74
C LYS A 42 21.84 -2.06 3.29
N GLU A 43 21.82 -3.07 2.47
CA GLU A 43 21.44 -4.43 2.85
C GLU A 43 22.70 -5.28 3.05
N ASP A 44 22.64 -6.24 3.98
CA ASP A 44 23.75 -7.14 4.25
C ASP A 44 24.18 -7.91 3.01
N GLY A 45 25.47 -8.04 2.80
CA GLY A 45 26.06 -8.69 1.62
C GLY A 45 25.86 -7.95 0.28
N LYS A 46 25.17 -6.79 0.23
CA LYS A 46 24.95 -6.00 -0.99
C LYS A 46 25.64 -4.65 -0.94
N ASP A 47 25.91 -4.05 -2.08
CA ASP A 47 26.36 -2.66 -2.16
C ASP A 47 25.24 -1.70 -1.70
N ALA A 48 25.63 -0.53 -1.21
CA ALA A 48 24.69 0.53 -0.88
C ALA A 48 24.01 1.05 -2.17
N THR A 49 22.73 1.37 -2.07
CA THR A 49 21.93 1.89 -3.18
C THR A 49 21.32 3.24 -2.84
N LEU A 50 21.20 4.11 -3.84
CA LEU A 50 20.40 5.32 -3.79
C LEU A 50 19.29 5.17 -4.83
N SER A 51 18.05 5.42 -4.44
CA SER A 51 16.87 5.25 -5.32
C SER A 51 15.84 6.33 -5.09
N SER A 52 15.02 6.60 -6.12
CA SER A 52 13.89 7.54 -6.04
C SER A 52 12.68 7.00 -5.27
N GLY A 53 12.75 5.77 -4.77
CA GLY A 53 11.62 5.13 -4.07
C GLY A 53 10.37 5.11 -4.95
N SER A 54 9.20 5.36 -4.35
CA SER A 54 7.92 5.46 -5.06
C SER A 54 7.56 6.93 -5.37
N SER A 55 8.45 7.66 -6.04
CA SER A 55 8.18 9.03 -6.52
C SER A 55 7.07 9.03 -7.56
N ARG A 56 6.14 10.00 -7.46
CA ARG A 56 4.97 10.07 -8.34
C ARG A 56 4.37 11.47 -8.40
N ALA A 57 3.63 11.76 -9.47
CA ALA A 57 2.84 12.97 -9.62
C ALA A 57 1.54 12.67 -10.38
N GLY A 58 0.46 13.33 -10.05
CA GLY A 58 -0.85 13.06 -10.64
C GLY A 58 -1.86 14.17 -10.48
N PHE A 59 -3.01 13.94 -11.06
CA PHE A 59 -4.17 14.82 -11.02
C PHE A 59 -5.37 14.04 -10.47
N ASP A 60 -6.12 14.69 -9.59
CA ASP A 60 -7.44 14.28 -9.14
C ASP A 60 -8.45 15.30 -9.68
N ALA A 61 -9.52 14.82 -10.31
CA ALA A 61 -10.60 15.65 -10.82
C ALA A 61 -11.94 15.22 -10.20
N LYS A 62 -12.75 16.19 -9.80
CA LYS A 62 -14.11 15.97 -9.30
C LYS A 62 -15.03 17.04 -9.88
N TYR A 63 -16.08 16.61 -10.58
CA TYR A 63 -17.06 17.50 -11.21
C TYR A 63 -18.47 17.10 -10.83
N ALA A 64 -19.30 18.04 -10.40
CA ALA A 64 -20.69 17.81 -10.12
C ALA A 64 -21.46 17.51 -11.43
N ILE A 65 -22.14 16.37 -11.48
CA ILE A 65 -23.11 16.04 -12.53
C ILE A 65 -24.45 16.71 -12.18
N ASN A 66 -24.83 16.62 -10.91
CA ASN A 66 -25.98 17.28 -10.29
C ASN A 66 -25.76 17.42 -8.78
N GLU A 67 -26.77 17.77 -8.01
CA GLU A 67 -26.66 17.97 -6.54
C GLU A 67 -26.27 16.69 -5.77
N GLU A 68 -26.57 15.49 -6.31
CA GLU A 68 -26.38 14.20 -5.63
C GLU A 68 -25.19 13.41 -6.20
N LEU A 69 -24.77 13.69 -7.44
CA LEU A 69 -23.78 12.91 -8.18
C LEU A 69 -22.60 13.72 -8.63
N ASN A 70 -21.41 13.15 -8.46
CA ASN A 70 -20.16 13.69 -9.00
C ASN A 70 -19.51 12.69 -9.95
N TRP A 71 -18.88 13.19 -10.98
CA TRP A 71 -17.89 12.48 -11.78
C TRP A 71 -16.52 12.57 -11.11
N LEU A 72 -15.77 11.47 -11.16
CA LEU A 72 -14.41 11.36 -10.64
C LEU A 72 -13.46 11.01 -11.77
N GLY A 73 -12.23 11.51 -11.70
CA GLY A 73 -11.15 11.11 -12.60
C GLY A 73 -9.80 11.22 -11.91
N LYS A 74 -8.93 10.25 -12.15
CA LYS A 74 -7.55 10.24 -11.65
C LYS A 74 -6.59 9.83 -12.76
N ALA A 75 -5.45 10.54 -12.81
CA ALA A 75 -4.30 10.14 -13.62
C ALA A 75 -3.03 10.34 -12.77
N GLU A 76 -2.23 9.28 -12.60
CA GLU A 76 -0.98 9.34 -11.83
C GLU A 76 0.16 8.69 -12.61
N LEU A 77 1.28 9.40 -12.69
CA LEU A 77 2.54 8.92 -13.26
C LEU A 77 3.48 8.47 -12.15
N SER A 78 4.08 7.30 -12.31
CA SER A 78 5.28 6.92 -11.56
C SER A 78 6.49 7.65 -12.11
N LEU A 79 7.32 8.17 -11.21
CA LEU A 79 8.55 8.91 -11.51
C LEU A 79 9.78 8.13 -10.98
N ASN A 80 9.69 6.81 -10.92
CA ASN A 80 10.76 5.97 -10.40
C ASN A 80 11.91 5.94 -11.41
N GLU A 81 13.13 6.17 -10.90
CA GLU A 81 14.33 5.87 -11.67
C GLU A 81 14.44 4.36 -11.83
N SER A 82 14.50 3.86 -13.06
CA SER A 82 14.93 2.51 -13.31
C SER A 82 16.36 2.37 -12.78
N LYS A 83 16.60 1.43 -11.89
CA LYS A 83 17.98 1.09 -11.50
C LYS A 83 18.72 0.79 -12.80
N ALA A 84 19.69 1.62 -13.16
CA ALA A 84 20.53 1.39 -14.32
C ALA A 84 21.33 0.11 -14.10
N THR A 85 20.74 -1.03 -14.38
CA THR A 85 21.51 -2.16 -14.87
C THR A 85 22.19 -1.64 -16.13
N LYS A 86 23.51 -1.78 -16.21
CA LYS A 86 24.35 -1.30 -17.32
C LYS A 86 23.54 -1.32 -18.61
N LYS A 87 23.18 -0.13 -19.12
CA LYS A 87 22.46 0.01 -20.39
C LYS A 87 23.32 -0.60 -21.48
N GLU A 88 22.90 -1.70 -22.05
CA GLU A 88 23.39 -2.08 -23.37
C GLU A 88 22.84 -1.06 -24.37
N ALA A 89 23.68 -0.67 -25.34
CA ALA A 89 23.33 0.31 -26.34
C ALA A 89 22.08 -0.16 -27.12
N GLY A 90 20.93 0.45 -26.89
CA GLY A 90 19.65 0.11 -27.50
C GLY A 90 18.42 0.11 -26.57
N ASP A 91 18.61 0.20 -25.26
CA ASP A 91 17.49 0.29 -24.33
C ASP A 91 16.76 1.66 -24.41
N ASN A 92 15.48 1.59 -24.66
CA ASN A 92 14.61 2.76 -24.79
C ASN A 92 14.67 3.65 -23.56
N VAL A 93 15.10 4.87 -23.73
CA VAL A 93 14.93 5.98 -22.80
C VAL A 93 13.43 6.22 -22.66
N GLY A 94 12.77 5.68 -21.61
CA GLY A 94 11.32 5.89 -21.46
C GLY A 94 10.65 4.92 -20.48
N LYS A 95 11.38 3.99 -19.87
CA LYS A 95 10.81 3.06 -18.90
C LYS A 95 10.69 3.62 -17.48
N ASP A 96 11.20 4.82 -17.22
CA ASP A 96 11.31 5.39 -15.88
C ASP A 96 10.06 6.20 -15.49
N VAL A 97 9.24 6.59 -16.47
CA VAL A 97 7.96 7.27 -16.26
C VAL A 97 6.87 6.47 -16.94
N TYR A 98 5.90 6.00 -16.16
CA TYR A 98 4.77 5.24 -16.68
C TYR A 98 3.47 5.63 -15.99
N MET A 99 2.34 5.39 -16.68
CA MET A 99 1.01 5.59 -16.10
C MET A 99 0.78 4.55 -15.01
N ARG A 100 0.80 5.01 -13.74
CA ARG A 100 0.57 4.16 -12.58
C ARG A 100 -0.92 3.97 -12.31
N LEU A 101 -1.69 5.06 -12.34
CA LEU A 101 -3.15 5.01 -12.17
C LEU A 101 -3.83 5.80 -13.29
N HIS A 102 -4.96 5.26 -13.76
CA HIS A 102 -5.79 5.91 -14.75
C HIS A 102 -7.21 5.36 -14.66
N PHE A 103 -8.10 6.09 -14.02
CA PHE A 103 -9.48 5.66 -13.86
C PHE A 103 -10.46 6.82 -13.86
N ILE A 104 -11.71 6.51 -14.12
CA ILE A 104 -12.85 7.41 -14.00
C ILE A 104 -13.92 6.74 -13.14
N GLY A 105 -14.90 7.50 -12.67
CA GLY A 105 -16.01 6.96 -11.90
C GLY A 105 -17.06 7.98 -11.54
N ILE A 106 -17.98 7.54 -10.71
CA ILE A 106 -19.06 8.34 -10.14
C ILE A 106 -19.09 8.17 -8.62
N SER A 107 -19.50 9.21 -7.91
CA SER A 107 -19.70 9.16 -6.46
C SER A 107 -20.94 9.95 -6.04
N GLY A 108 -21.50 9.55 -4.91
CA GLY A 108 -22.65 10.18 -4.28
C GLY A 108 -22.86 9.61 -2.87
N ASP A 109 -24.07 9.72 -2.33
CA ASP A 109 -24.42 9.17 -1.00
C ASP A 109 -24.32 7.63 -0.96
N PHE A 110 -24.35 6.98 -2.12
CA PHE A 110 -24.15 5.53 -2.25
C PHE A 110 -22.66 5.11 -2.17
N GLY A 111 -21.73 6.03 -2.05
CA GLY A 111 -20.28 5.78 -2.13
C GLY A 111 -19.69 6.15 -3.49
N ALA A 112 -18.62 5.47 -3.90
CA ALA A 112 -17.93 5.68 -5.17
C ALA A 112 -17.80 4.37 -5.96
N LEU A 113 -18.01 4.45 -7.27
CA LEU A 113 -17.81 3.36 -8.21
C LEU A 113 -16.84 3.84 -9.30
N THR A 114 -15.70 3.16 -9.43
CA THR A 114 -14.61 3.57 -10.32
C THR A 114 -14.21 2.43 -11.27
N PHE A 115 -13.67 2.80 -12.45
CA PHE A 115 -13.36 1.89 -13.55
C PHE A 115 -12.01 2.25 -14.15
N GLY A 116 -11.11 1.30 -14.32
CA GLY A 116 -9.83 1.46 -14.98
C GLY A 116 -8.65 0.97 -14.16
N LYS A 117 -7.45 1.46 -14.48
CA LYS A 117 -6.20 1.11 -13.81
C LYS A 117 -6.12 1.78 -12.44
N GLN A 118 -6.17 0.97 -11.38
CA GLN A 118 -6.19 1.47 -10.01
C GLN A 118 -5.59 0.50 -9.01
N ILE A 119 -5.36 1.00 -7.80
CA ILE A 119 -4.78 0.23 -6.69
C ILE A 119 -5.77 -0.84 -6.26
N GLN A 120 -5.27 -2.05 -6.04
CA GLN A 120 -5.99 -3.15 -5.40
C GLN A 120 -6.36 -2.77 -3.97
N ILE A 121 -7.46 -3.31 -3.44
CA ILE A 121 -7.90 -2.97 -2.09
C ILE A 121 -6.88 -3.46 -1.05
N SER A 122 -6.30 -4.63 -1.25
CA SER A 122 -5.27 -5.20 -0.37
C SER A 122 -4.02 -4.32 -0.27
N ASP A 123 -3.63 -3.61 -1.35
CA ASP A 123 -2.51 -2.65 -1.31
C ASP A 123 -2.93 -1.25 -0.78
N ASP A 124 -4.22 -0.93 -0.82
CA ASP A 124 -4.78 0.32 -0.30
C ASP A 124 -5.11 0.22 1.22
N VAL A 125 -5.47 -0.98 1.68
CA VAL A 125 -5.81 -1.27 3.08
C VAL A 125 -4.64 -1.99 3.75
N TRP A 126 -3.69 -1.20 4.25
CA TRP A 126 -2.50 -1.70 4.94
C TRP A 126 -2.85 -2.38 6.28
N GLY A 127 -2.01 -3.32 6.71
CA GLY A 127 -2.06 -3.89 8.04
C GLY A 127 -1.44 -2.97 9.11
N ALA A 128 -0.97 -3.57 10.19
CA ALA A 128 -0.36 -2.84 11.30
C ALA A 128 1.11 -2.48 11.06
N GLU A 129 1.75 -3.01 10.03
CA GLU A 129 3.15 -2.74 9.71
C GLU A 129 3.38 -1.24 9.47
N ASN A 130 4.25 -0.66 10.29
CA ASN A 130 4.57 0.76 10.26
C ASN A 130 6.06 0.91 9.92
N SER A 131 6.39 0.74 8.65
CA SER A 131 7.78 0.70 8.15
C SER A 131 7.94 1.56 6.90
N TYR A 132 9.15 2.06 6.69
CA TYR A 132 9.55 2.75 5.47
C TYR A 132 10.37 1.90 4.53
N PHE A 133 11.11 0.89 5.05
CA PHE A 133 12.09 0.13 4.27
C PHE A 133 11.99 -1.39 4.41
N PHE A 134 11.92 -1.90 5.63
CA PHE A 134 12.27 -3.29 5.92
C PHE A 134 11.16 -4.09 6.62
N GLY A 135 10.07 -3.45 7.02
CA GLY A 135 8.84 -4.13 7.39
C GLY A 135 7.95 -4.40 6.17
N GLY A 136 6.97 -5.29 6.32
CA GLY A 136 6.06 -5.71 5.26
C GLY A 136 6.39 -7.07 4.66
N ASP A 137 7.39 -7.79 5.18
CA ASP A 137 7.62 -9.20 4.83
C ASP A 137 6.41 -10.08 5.19
N SER A 138 5.67 -9.69 6.23
CA SER A 138 4.44 -10.35 6.70
C SER A 138 3.23 -10.18 5.76
N VAL A 139 3.28 -9.22 4.85
CA VAL A 139 2.17 -8.94 3.92
C VAL A 139 2.07 -10.06 2.89
N LEU A 140 0.98 -10.82 2.91
CA LEU A 140 0.80 -12.05 2.13
C LEU A 140 -0.32 -11.95 1.09
N TYR A 141 -0.70 -10.77 0.64
CA TYR A 141 -1.63 -10.68 -0.49
C TYR A 141 -0.91 -10.84 -1.83
N ALA A 142 -1.70 -11.06 -2.87
CA ALA A 142 -1.17 -11.25 -4.21
C ALA A 142 -0.73 -9.92 -4.82
N ASN A 143 0.47 -9.90 -5.37
CA ASN A 143 0.99 -9.13 -6.49
C ASN A 143 1.21 -7.61 -6.38
N ASP A 144 1.31 -6.96 -7.52
CA ASP A 144 1.96 -5.67 -7.82
C ASP A 144 1.22 -4.40 -7.31
N GLY A 145 0.17 -4.56 -6.50
CA GLY A 145 -0.57 -3.45 -5.89
C GLY A 145 -1.44 -2.62 -6.84
N VAL A 146 -1.34 -2.82 -8.15
CA VAL A 146 -2.13 -2.12 -9.18
C VAL A 146 -2.68 -3.12 -10.18
N HIS A 147 -3.94 -2.99 -10.55
CA HIS A 147 -4.59 -3.80 -11.59
C HIS A 147 -5.01 -2.90 -12.76
N ASP A 148 -4.71 -3.30 -13.99
CA ASP A 148 -4.92 -2.46 -15.17
C ASP A 148 -6.40 -2.30 -15.55
N SER A 149 -7.22 -3.31 -15.28
CA SER A 149 -8.65 -3.35 -15.64
C SER A 149 -9.51 -3.73 -14.44
N MET A 150 -9.85 -2.76 -13.61
CA MET A 150 -10.58 -2.97 -12.36
C MET A 150 -11.88 -2.18 -12.28
N ILE A 151 -12.91 -2.80 -11.72
CA ILE A 151 -14.11 -2.16 -11.19
C ILE A 151 -13.97 -2.15 -9.67
N LYS A 152 -14.05 -0.98 -9.05
CA LYS A 152 -13.87 -0.83 -7.60
C LYS A 152 -15.02 -0.02 -7.04
N TYR A 153 -15.59 -0.50 -5.95
CA TYR A 153 -16.61 0.17 -5.15
C TYR A 153 -16.07 0.47 -3.77
N GLU A 154 -16.30 1.70 -3.29
CA GLU A 154 -15.92 2.16 -1.97
C GLU A 154 -17.10 2.87 -1.32
N PHE A 155 -17.42 2.48 -0.10
CA PHE A 155 -18.46 3.10 0.71
C PHE A 155 -17.91 3.41 2.09
N ASP A 156 -17.93 4.68 2.45
CA ASP A 156 -17.54 5.17 3.76
C ASP A 156 -18.76 5.72 4.49
N HIS A 157 -18.96 5.24 5.71
CA HIS A 157 -19.99 5.68 6.63
C HIS A 157 -19.36 6.01 7.99
N ASP A 158 -20.01 6.83 8.80
CA ASP A 158 -19.48 7.25 10.12
C ASP A 158 -19.07 6.08 11.04
N ALA A 159 -19.77 4.96 10.92
CA ALA A 159 -19.54 3.78 11.78
C ALA A 159 -18.69 2.68 11.14
N PHE A 160 -18.62 2.61 9.81
CA PHE A 160 -17.92 1.54 9.10
C PHE A 160 -17.59 1.95 7.66
N TRP A 161 -16.69 1.24 7.04
CA TRP A 161 -16.41 1.33 5.61
C TRP A 161 -16.44 -0.06 4.96
N VAL A 162 -16.74 -0.11 3.67
CA VAL A 162 -16.68 -1.32 2.85
C VAL A 162 -16.04 -0.98 1.51
N LYS A 163 -15.14 -1.85 1.05
CA LYS A 163 -14.52 -1.77 -0.27
C LYS A 163 -14.66 -3.12 -0.97
N ALA A 164 -15.03 -3.10 -2.24
CA ALA A 164 -15.11 -4.30 -3.09
C ALA A 164 -14.49 -4.02 -4.44
N SER A 165 -13.76 -4.99 -5.01
CA SER A 165 -13.17 -4.86 -6.34
C SER A 165 -13.31 -6.14 -7.16
N PHE A 166 -13.34 -5.95 -8.48
CA PHE A 166 -13.24 -7.00 -9.46
C PHE A 166 -12.29 -6.57 -10.59
N GLY A 167 -11.20 -7.29 -10.75
CA GLY A 167 -10.24 -7.14 -11.83
C GLY A 167 -10.52 -8.14 -12.96
N LEU A 168 -10.45 -7.65 -14.20
CA LEU A 168 -10.67 -8.45 -15.42
C LEU A 168 -9.38 -9.13 -15.86
N ASP A 169 -9.46 -10.34 -16.40
CA ASP A 169 -8.29 -11.13 -16.83
C ASP A 169 -7.69 -10.69 -18.19
N GLU A 170 -8.38 -9.83 -18.93
CA GLU A 170 -7.93 -9.29 -20.22
C GLU A 170 -7.36 -10.36 -21.17
N ASP A 171 -8.12 -11.45 -21.39
CA ASP A 171 -7.68 -12.60 -22.18
C ASP A 171 -6.43 -13.29 -21.61
N ASN A 172 -6.35 -13.49 -20.31
CA ASN A 172 -5.22 -14.05 -19.54
C ASN A 172 -3.92 -13.22 -19.61
N LYS A 173 -4.02 -11.92 -19.82
CA LYS A 173 -2.88 -10.99 -19.73
C LYS A 173 -2.72 -10.37 -18.35
N GLU A 174 -3.81 -10.35 -17.60
CA GLU A 174 -3.93 -9.87 -16.24
C GLU A 174 -4.46 -11.00 -15.34
N GLU A 175 -4.27 -10.89 -14.03
CA GLU A 175 -4.93 -11.78 -13.08
C GLU A 175 -6.39 -11.36 -12.90
N GLN A 176 -7.34 -12.29 -13.12
CA GLN A 176 -8.68 -12.06 -12.61
C GLN A 176 -8.61 -11.92 -11.09
N GLN A 177 -9.17 -10.87 -10.53
CA GLN A 177 -9.11 -10.61 -9.10
C GLN A 177 -10.49 -10.26 -8.53
N THR A 178 -10.75 -10.73 -7.32
CA THR A 178 -11.91 -10.33 -6.53
C THR A 178 -11.47 -10.02 -5.11
N GLU A 179 -11.88 -8.88 -4.56
CA GLU A 179 -11.59 -8.51 -3.18
C GLU A 179 -12.83 -7.95 -2.47
N LEU A 180 -12.90 -8.19 -1.16
CA LEU A 180 -13.87 -7.58 -0.26
C LEU A 180 -13.22 -7.29 1.09
N PHE A 181 -13.24 -6.03 1.49
CA PHE A 181 -12.69 -5.55 2.74
C PHE A 181 -13.72 -4.68 3.46
N ALA A 182 -13.66 -4.69 4.78
CA ALA A 182 -14.49 -3.84 5.62
C ALA A 182 -13.76 -3.49 6.93
N GLY A 183 -14.17 -2.39 7.54
CA GLY A 183 -13.60 -1.96 8.81
C GLY A 183 -14.53 -1.06 9.60
N THR A 184 -14.23 -0.93 10.88
CA THR A 184 -14.96 -0.08 11.83
C THR A 184 -14.02 0.44 12.91
N ALA A 185 -14.41 1.52 13.58
CA ALA A 185 -13.69 2.08 14.71
C ALA A 185 -14.63 2.39 15.88
N PHE A 186 -14.16 2.14 17.09
CA PHE A 186 -14.87 2.39 18.36
C PHE A 186 -13.96 3.19 19.28
N GLY A 187 -14.12 4.51 19.27
CA GLY A 187 -13.22 5.39 20.02
C GLY A 187 -11.79 5.32 19.50
N ASP A 188 -10.87 4.88 20.32
CA ASP A 188 -9.44 4.76 19.99
C ASP A 188 -9.06 3.35 19.45
N PHE A 189 -10.03 2.45 19.35
CA PHE A 189 -9.85 1.09 18.81
C PHE A 189 -10.41 0.99 17.40
N SER A 190 -9.69 0.34 16.50
CA SER A 190 -10.15 -0.01 15.16
C SER A 190 -9.92 -1.48 14.84
N VAL A 191 -10.82 -2.06 14.05
CA VAL A 191 -10.70 -3.40 13.50
C VAL A 191 -11.13 -3.40 12.05
N TYR A 192 -10.34 -4.03 11.20
CA TYR A 192 -10.63 -4.14 9.78
C TYR A 192 -9.93 -5.35 9.18
N GLY A 193 -10.43 -5.78 8.04
CA GLY A 193 -9.85 -6.88 7.31
C GLY A 193 -10.65 -7.23 6.09
N GLY A 194 -10.24 -8.26 5.41
CA GLY A 194 -10.90 -8.72 4.21
C GLY A 194 -10.25 -9.95 3.60
N PHE A 195 -10.76 -10.32 2.47
CA PHE A 195 -10.24 -11.43 1.69
C PHE A 195 -10.15 -11.06 0.22
N GLY A 196 -9.28 -11.78 -0.50
CA GLY A 196 -9.19 -11.70 -1.95
C GLY A 196 -8.88 -13.06 -2.56
N ALA A 197 -9.16 -13.15 -3.84
CA ALA A 197 -8.82 -14.29 -4.67
C ALA A 197 -8.34 -13.81 -6.03
N THR A 198 -7.29 -14.45 -6.55
CA THR A 198 -6.80 -14.20 -7.91
C THR A 198 -6.71 -15.49 -8.70
N GLU A 199 -6.86 -15.37 -10.00
CA GLU A 199 -6.70 -16.45 -10.96
C GLU A 199 -5.96 -15.95 -12.19
N LEU A 200 -4.89 -16.63 -12.59
CA LEU A 200 -4.16 -16.37 -13.82
C LEU A 200 -3.87 -17.68 -14.53
N THR A 201 -4.18 -17.75 -15.83
CA THR A 201 -3.74 -18.87 -16.68
C THR A 201 -2.64 -18.40 -17.62
N SER A 202 -1.43 -18.89 -17.42
CA SER A 202 -0.30 -18.60 -18.30
C SER A 202 0.34 -19.88 -18.79
N SER A 203 0.57 -19.99 -20.12
CA SER A 203 1.18 -21.17 -20.76
C SER A 203 0.44 -22.49 -20.42
N ASN A 204 -0.88 -22.48 -20.33
CA ASN A 204 -1.75 -23.58 -19.91
C ASN A 204 -1.54 -24.05 -18.45
N VAL A 205 -0.91 -23.26 -17.61
CA VAL A 205 -0.81 -23.49 -16.17
C VAL A 205 -1.68 -22.47 -15.48
N LYS A 206 -2.65 -22.96 -14.72
CA LYS A 206 -3.50 -22.13 -13.87
C LYS A 206 -2.81 -21.89 -12.55
N THR A 207 -2.73 -20.63 -12.12
CA THR A 207 -2.31 -20.23 -10.79
C THR A 207 -3.50 -19.58 -10.10
N GLU A 208 -3.83 -20.04 -8.91
CA GLU A 208 -4.87 -19.50 -8.05
C GLU A 208 -4.28 -19.09 -6.73
N GLN A 209 -4.67 -17.91 -6.24
CA GLN A 209 -4.33 -17.50 -4.89
C GLN A 209 -5.59 -17.09 -4.13
N THR A 210 -5.63 -17.44 -2.85
CA THR A 210 -6.61 -16.91 -1.91
C THR A 210 -5.87 -16.35 -0.71
N TYR A 211 -6.28 -15.18 -0.26
CA TYR A 211 -5.65 -14.50 0.87
C TYR A 211 -6.69 -13.81 1.74
N TYR A 212 -6.38 -13.63 2.99
CA TYR A 212 -7.16 -12.80 3.91
C TYR A 212 -6.27 -12.15 4.96
N MET A 213 -6.74 -11.03 5.48
CA MET A 213 -6.10 -10.34 6.59
C MET A 213 -7.13 -9.89 7.63
N LEU A 214 -6.66 -9.76 8.87
CA LEU A 214 -7.40 -9.15 9.95
C LEU A 214 -6.45 -8.29 10.78
N THR A 215 -6.79 -7.02 10.91
CA THR A 215 -6.02 -6.02 11.67
C THR A 215 -6.83 -5.51 12.84
N ALA A 216 -6.17 -5.34 13.98
CA ALA A 216 -6.66 -4.60 15.13
C ALA A 216 -5.63 -3.54 15.52
N ALA A 217 -6.09 -2.31 15.78
CA ALA A 217 -5.21 -1.22 16.21
C ALA A 217 -5.85 -0.44 17.35
N TYR A 218 -5.01 0.10 18.23
CA TYR A 218 -5.41 0.87 19.39
C TYR A 218 -4.48 2.05 19.63
N SER A 219 -5.05 3.22 19.90
CA SER A 219 -4.30 4.45 20.18
C SER A 219 -4.48 4.88 21.64
N ILE A 220 -3.37 5.13 22.35
CA ILE A 220 -3.35 5.58 23.75
C ILE A 220 -2.51 6.85 23.83
N GLY A 221 -3.16 8.01 23.71
CA GLY A 221 -2.46 9.29 23.69
C GLY A 221 -1.49 9.38 22.50
N ASP A 222 -0.19 9.41 22.77
CA ASP A 222 0.87 9.46 21.75
C ASP A 222 1.39 8.09 21.30
N LEU A 223 0.87 6.98 21.87
CA LEU A 223 1.24 5.61 21.56
C LEU A 223 0.20 4.98 20.63
N GLY A 224 0.63 4.49 19.48
CA GLY A 224 -0.12 3.60 18.59
C GLY A 224 0.35 2.16 18.73
N LEU A 225 -0.57 1.21 18.79
CA LEU A 225 -0.32 -0.22 18.81
C LEU A 225 -1.16 -0.89 17.73
N GLY A 226 -0.60 -1.85 17.03
CA GLY A 226 -1.30 -2.59 15.99
C GLY A 226 -0.85 -4.04 15.87
N THR A 227 -1.74 -4.87 15.38
CA THR A 227 -1.45 -6.25 15.03
C THR A 227 -2.24 -6.65 13.80
N THR A 228 -1.62 -7.43 12.92
CA THR A 228 -2.29 -8.02 11.76
C THR A 228 -1.94 -9.50 11.64
N TYR A 229 -2.93 -10.30 11.30
CA TYR A 229 -2.77 -11.66 10.83
C TYR A 229 -3.04 -11.69 9.32
N TYR A 230 -2.18 -12.37 8.57
CA TYR A 230 -2.35 -12.65 7.14
C TYR A 230 -2.33 -14.15 6.89
N HIS A 231 -3.09 -14.57 5.91
CA HIS A 231 -3.04 -15.90 5.32
C HIS A 231 -2.99 -15.82 3.80
N ASN A 232 -2.19 -16.68 3.19
CA ASN A 232 -2.17 -16.86 1.74
C ASN A 232 -2.07 -18.35 1.40
N LYS A 233 -2.88 -18.78 0.43
CA LYS A 233 -2.80 -20.09 -0.20
C LYS A 233 -2.57 -19.88 -1.69
N THR A 234 -1.52 -20.51 -2.24
CA THR A 234 -1.20 -20.49 -3.67
C THR A 234 -1.26 -21.91 -4.22
N GLU A 235 -2.00 -22.08 -5.31
CA GLU A 235 -2.15 -23.32 -6.06
C GLU A 235 -1.59 -23.11 -7.48
N VAL A 236 -0.69 -23.97 -7.96
CA VAL A 236 -0.07 -23.86 -9.29
C VAL A 236 -0.27 -25.17 -10.06
N GLY A 237 -1.23 -25.19 -10.97
CA GLY A 237 -1.57 -26.37 -11.76
C GLY A 237 -1.98 -27.55 -10.86
N SER A 238 -1.26 -28.66 -10.99
CA SER A 238 -1.46 -29.87 -10.18
C SER A 238 -0.44 -30.06 -9.06
N ASN A 239 0.35 -29.03 -8.76
CA ASN A 239 1.34 -29.07 -7.69
C ASN A 239 0.66 -29.01 -6.30
N ALA A 240 1.41 -29.40 -5.26
CA ALA A 240 0.93 -29.24 -3.89
C ALA A 240 0.76 -27.74 -3.56
N ASP A 241 -0.27 -27.43 -2.79
CA ASP A 241 -0.55 -26.07 -2.32
C ASP A 241 0.60 -25.53 -1.47
N VAL A 242 0.95 -24.27 -1.66
CA VAL A 242 1.80 -23.51 -0.75
C VAL A 242 0.89 -22.66 0.14
N LYS A 243 1.01 -22.82 1.44
CA LYS A 243 0.27 -22.03 2.44
C LYS A 243 1.24 -21.25 3.30
N LYS A 244 0.95 -19.99 3.51
CA LYS A 244 1.69 -19.11 4.41
C LYS A 244 0.74 -18.47 5.40
N ASP A 245 1.17 -18.42 6.64
CA ASP A 245 0.54 -17.63 7.69
C ASP A 245 1.55 -16.63 8.21
N SER A 246 1.11 -15.40 8.46
CA SER A 246 2.00 -14.42 9.06
C SER A 246 1.29 -13.58 10.11
N PHE A 247 2.10 -13.01 10.97
CA PHE A 247 1.66 -12.19 12.07
C PHE A 247 2.61 -11.02 12.25
N VAL A 248 2.07 -9.81 12.40
CA VAL A 248 2.83 -8.62 12.73
C VAL A 248 2.32 -7.98 14.01
N LEU A 249 3.26 -7.56 14.87
CA LEU A 249 3.03 -6.65 15.98
C LEU A 249 3.80 -5.37 15.67
N ALA A 250 3.14 -4.22 15.73
CA ALA A 250 3.78 -2.94 15.50
C ALA A 250 3.37 -1.90 16.54
N ALA A 251 4.26 -0.96 16.77
CA ALA A 251 4.01 0.17 17.64
C ALA A 251 4.64 1.44 17.06
N ASP A 252 4.02 2.58 17.35
CA ASP A 252 4.62 3.88 17.13
C ASP A 252 4.39 4.80 18.33
N TYR A 253 5.35 5.70 18.57
CA TYR A 253 5.28 6.63 19.69
C TYR A 253 5.76 8.03 19.27
N LYS A 254 4.90 9.02 19.48
CA LYS A 254 5.21 10.42 19.24
C LYS A 254 6.03 10.98 20.40
N VAL A 255 7.36 10.99 20.27
CA VAL A 255 8.30 11.47 21.31
C VAL A 255 8.38 13.00 21.39
N ALA A 256 8.00 13.68 20.29
CA ALA A 256 7.92 15.14 20.22
C ALA A 256 6.97 15.54 19.09
N ASP A 257 6.59 16.82 19.00
CA ASP A 257 5.60 17.29 18.00
C ASP A 257 5.89 16.92 16.55
N LYS A 258 7.17 16.77 16.21
CA LYS A 258 7.63 16.47 14.85
C LYS A 258 8.35 15.14 14.74
N THR A 259 8.50 14.39 15.84
CA THR A 259 9.32 13.19 15.88
C THR A 259 8.52 11.99 16.36
N LYS A 260 8.53 10.94 15.56
CA LYS A 260 7.88 9.66 15.86
C LYS A 260 8.93 8.54 15.83
N LEU A 261 8.98 7.71 16.86
CA LEU A 261 9.64 6.42 16.84
C LEU A 261 8.61 5.37 16.40
N TYR A 262 9.07 4.35 15.69
CA TYR A 262 8.21 3.24 15.29
C TYR A 262 9.01 1.94 15.21
N GLY A 263 8.32 0.82 15.22
CA GLY A 263 8.94 -0.47 15.03
C GLY A 263 7.92 -1.58 15.01
N GLY A 264 8.37 -2.77 14.63
CA GLY A 264 7.52 -3.95 14.57
C GLY A 264 8.33 -5.24 14.58
N TYR A 265 7.60 -6.31 14.80
CA TYR A 265 8.07 -7.68 14.68
C TYR A 265 7.12 -8.46 13.80
N GLU A 266 7.66 -9.14 12.82
CA GLU A 266 6.97 -9.95 11.85
C GLU A 266 7.43 -11.41 11.95
N PHE A 267 6.47 -12.33 11.92
CA PHE A 267 6.72 -13.75 11.84
C PHE A 267 5.93 -14.32 10.66
N ILE A 268 6.60 -15.06 9.79
CA ILE A 268 5.99 -15.72 8.64
C ILE A 268 6.30 -17.21 8.69
N GLU A 269 5.26 -18.04 8.72
CA GLU A 269 5.34 -19.49 8.64
C GLU A 269 4.97 -19.95 7.22
N THR A 270 5.82 -20.76 6.60
CA THR A 270 5.49 -21.46 5.35
C THR A 270 5.22 -22.92 5.66
N LYS A 271 3.96 -23.35 5.51
CA LYS A 271 3.55 -24.72 5.85
C LYS A 271 4.29 -25.75 5.01
N ASN A 272 4.80 -26.79 5.64
CA ASN A 272 5.53 -27.88 5.02
C ASN A 272 6.84 -27.47 4.32
N ALA A 273 7.43 -26.34 4.70
CA ALA A 273 8.71 -25.86 4.21
C ALA A 273 9.56 -25.36 5.39
N ASN A 274 10.88 -25.53 5.29
CA ASN A 274 11.83 -24.97 6.25
C ASN A 274 12.25 -23.56 5.77
N SER A 275 11.33 -22.62 5.83
CA SER A 275 11.52 -21.25 5.33
C SER A 275 10.79 -20.19 6.16
N ASP A 276 10.65 -20.44 7.44
CA ASP A 276 10.07 -19.45 8.34
C ASP A 276 10.95 -18.22 8.45
N VAL A 277 10.31 -17.06 8.60
CA VAL A 277 10.99 -15.76 8.63
C VAL A 277 10.60 -14.99 9.87
N ASP A 278 11.61 -14.54 10.60
CA ASP A 278 11.51 -13.54 11.66
C ASP A 278 12.12 -12.24 11.18
N ASN A 279 11.41 -11.11 11.32
CA ASN A 279 11.89 -9.80 10.99
C ASN A 279 11.52 -8.80 12.10
N ALA A 280 12.52 -8.18 12.71
CA ALA A 280 12.32 -7.10 13.68
C ALA A 280 12.89 -5.81 13.11
N TYR A 281 12.11 -4.74 13.08
CA TYR A 281 12.54 -3.45 12.57
C TYR A 281 12.22 -2.31 13.55
N ALA A 282 13.01 -1.26 13.48
CA ALA A 282 12.77 -0.03 14.22
C ALA A 282 13.28 1.19 13.45
N GLY A 283 12.61 2.31 13.63
CA GLY A 283 12.96 3.53 12.92
C GLY A 283 12.50 4.81 13.63
N VAL A 284 12.91 5.92 13.04
CA VAL A 284 12.54 7.26 13.45
C VAL A 284 12.11 8.07 12.24
N GLU A 285 11.02 8.81 12.40
CA GLU A 285 10.53 9.81 11.44
C GLU A 285 10.65 11.21 12.06
N TYR A 286 11.13 12.16 11.29
CA TYR A 286 11.10 13.58 11.62
C TYR A 286 10.38 14.38 10.54
N LYS A 287 9.19 14.92 10.86
CA LYS A 287 8.40 15.80 10.00
C LYS A 287 8.86 17.24 10.18
N PHE A 288 9.80 17.70 9.36
CA PHE A 288 10.30 19.09 9.45
C PHE A 288 9.23 20.11 9.00
N ALA A 289 8.31 19.70 8.13
CA ALA A 289 7.17 20.50 7.66
C ALA A 289 5.97 19.59 7.31
N SER A 290 4.78 20.15 7.05
CA SER A 290 3.61 19.41 6.55
C SER A 290 3.90 18.72 5.21
N TRP A 291 4.72 19.35 4.39
CA TRP A 291 5.10 18.90 3.06
C TRP A 291 6.41 18.09 3.01
N GLY A 292 7.06 17.78 4.16
CA GLY A 292 8.32 17.08 4.10
C GLY A 292 8.72 16.36 5.37
N ARG A 293 9.41 15.23 5.20
CA ARG A 293 9.93 14.40 6.28
C ARG A 293 11.26 13.76 5.90
N VAL A 294 12.03 13.39 6.92
CA VAL A 294 13.16 12.48 6.82
C VAL A 294 12.92 11.31 7.76
N TYR A 295 13.46 10.15 7.44
CA TYR A 295 13.30 8.94 8.23
C TYR A 295 14.52 8.05 8.13
N ALA A 296 14.76 7.26 9.17
CA ALA A 296 15.78 6.24 9.21
C ALA A 296 15.21 4.97 9.84
N GLU A 297 15.62 3.83 9.34
CA GLU A 297 15.15 2.53 9.81
C GLU A 297 16.27 1.51 9.72
N ALA A 298 16.26 0.55 10.65
CA ALA A 298 17.09 -0.65 10.60
C ALA A 298 16.22 -1.87 10.93
N ASN A 299 16.65 -3.03 10.43
CA ASN A 299 16.05 -4.31 10.80
C ASN A 299 17.08 -5.39 11.05
N TYR A 300 16.65 -6.41 11.76
CA TYR A 300 17.27 -7.71 11.88
C TYR A 300 16.31 -8.76 11.32
N LYS A 301 16.74 -9.50 10.32
CA LYS A 301 15.94 -10.53 9.66
C LYS A 301 16.63 -11.89 9.75
N LYS A 302 15.88 -12.90 10.12
CA LYS A 302 16.31 -14.30 10.18
C LYS A 302 15.35 -15.14 9.36
N GLU A 303 15.88 -15.85 8.40
CA GLU A 303 15.16 -16.90 7.66
C GLU A 303 15.71 -18.25 8.06
N GLU A 304 14.82 -19.23 8.26
CA GLU A 304 15.22 -20.58 8.66
C GLU A 304 16.20 -21.19 7.67
N GLY A 305 17.25 -21.81 8.17
CA GLY A 305 18.32 -22.40 7.35
C GLY A 305 19.31 -21.39 6.76
N LYS A 306 19.12 -20.06 6.90
CA LYS A 306 20.03 -19.03 6.40
C LYS A 306 20.70 -18.26 7.55
N SER A 307 21.76 -17.51 7.23
CA SER A 307 22.33 -16.55 8.18
C SER A 307 21.37 -15.38 8.38
N SER A 308 21.40 -14.75 9.56
CA SER A 308 20.68 -13.50 9.81
C SER A 308 21.30 -12.35 8.99
N THR A 309 20.50 -11.35 8.69
CA THR A 309 20.92 -10.13 7.98
C THR A 309 20.52 -8.89 8.77
N ASP A 310 21.39 -7.89 8.77
CA ASP A 310 21.16 -6.57 9.33
C ASP A 310 21.14 -5.54 8.19
N ASN A 311 20.06 -4.77 8.08
CA ASN A 311 19.93 -3.77 7.03
C ASN A 311 19.60 -2.41 7.63
N TYR A 312 19.96 -1.33 6.94
CA TYR A 312 19.60 0.02 7.35
C TYR A 312 19.32 0.92 6.15
N GLY A 313 18.46 1.90 6.35
CA GLY A 313 18.08 2.87 5.35
C GLY A 313 17.83 4.25 5.94
N ILE A 314 18.07 5.27 5.11
CA ILE A 314 17.74 6.67 5.40
C ILE A 314 17.03 7.22 4.19
N GLY A 315 15.92 7.92 4.40
CA GLY A 315 15.14 8.51 3.31
C GLY A 315 14.64 9.91 3.61
N ALA A 316 14.35 10.61 2.55
CA ALA A 316 13.64 11.88 2.58
C ALA A 316 12.46 11.85 1.60
N ARG A 317 11.38 12.53 1.97
CA ARG A 317 10.17 12.64 1.17
C ARG A 317 9.61 14.05 1.24
N VAL A 318 9.28 14.61 0.10
CA VAL A 318 8.56 15.87 -0.02
C VAL A 318 7.27 15.66 -0.80
N TYR A 319 6.25 16.47 -0.48
CA TYR A 319 4.89 16.37 -1.06
C TYR A 319 4.43 17.73 -1.55
N TRP A 320 3.58 17.77 -2.55
CA TRP A 320 2.84 18.95 -3.02
C TRP A 320 1.43 18.59 -3.47
#